data_6c79771b7615b890ddacb71a4180836e
#
_entry.id   6c79771b7615b890ddacb71a4180836e
#
_cell.length_a   1.000
_cell.length_b   1.000
_cell.length_c   1.000
_cell.angle_alpha   90.00
_cell.angle_beta   90.00
_cell.angle_gamma   90.00
#
_symmetry.space_group_name_H-M   'P 1'
#
loop_
_entity.id
_entity.type
_entity.pdbx_description
1 polymer ?
#
loop_
_entity_poly.entity_id
_entity_poly.type
_entity_poly.pdbx_seq_one_letter_code
_entity_poly.pdbx_strand_id
1 'polypeptide(L)'
;YPSWYTAAKQSELRKQIGKSYFGFDCVNLTKGILWGWNGNQNAAYGGAKYAANGVPDVSADGMIAKCRDVSASGWDKLVPGEGLWMPGHWGMYIGDGLAVECTPIWDNGVQITGVGNIGVKGGYNSRVWKKHGKLPWIDYDTETVDKAVEDAKKTIKAKAGLADSTIKYLADYKYGDDLLK
;
A
#
# COMPACT_ATOMS: atom_id res chain seq x y z
N TYR A 1 -17.05 -7.41 -20.97
CA TYR A 1 -15.66 -7.86 -20.77
C TYR A 1 -14.75 -7.21 -21.80
N PRO A 2 -13.49 -6.88 -21.45
CA PRO A 2 -12.53 -6.33 -22.41
C PRO A 2 -12.34 -7.29 -23.60
N SER A 3 -12.04 -6.76 -24.78
CA SER A 3 -11.87 -7.54 -26.00
C SER A 3 -10.79 -8.64 -25.94
N TRP A 4 -9.79 -8.44 -25.07
CA TRP A 4 -8.72 -9.43 -24.83
C TRP A 4 -9.17 -10.63 -23.96
N TYR A 5 -10.29 -10.50 -23.22
CA TYR A 5 -10.79 -11.56 -22.33
C TYR A 5 -11.67 -12.57 -23.10
N THR A 6 -11.06 -13.19 -24.09
CA THR A 6 -11.69 -14.20 -24.93
C THR A 6 -11.93 -15.52 -24.17
N ALA A 7 -12.77 -16.40 -24.72
CA ALA A 7 -13.00 -17.73 -24.17
C ALA A 7 -11.70 -18.55 -24.05
N ALA A 8 -10.79 -18.40 -25.00
CA ALA A 8 -9.48 -19.05 -24.96
C ALA A 8 -8.63 -18.53 -23.78
N LYS A 9 -8.62 -17.19 -23.56
CA LYS A 9 -7.91 -16.58 -22.43
C LYS A 9 -8.53 -16.96 -21.09
N GLN A 10 -9.85 -17.02 -21.00
CA GLN A 10 -10.54 -17.53 -19.81
C GLN A 10 -10.14 -18.99 -19.49
N SER A 11 -10.09 -19.85 -20.51
CA SER A 11 -9.67 -21.23 -20.34
C SER A 11 -8.22 -21.35 -19.86
N GLU A 12 -7.32 -20.52 -20.41
CA GLU A 12 -5.92 -20.43 -19.98
C GLU A 12 -5.81 -20.02 -18.50
N LEU A 13 -6.49 -18.94 -18.12
CA LEU A 13 -6.47 -18.43 -16.75
C LEU A 13 -7.05 -19.42 -15.75
N ARG A 14 -8.12 -20.15 -16.13
CA ARG A 14 -8.70 -21.21 -15.28
C ARG A 14 -7.71 -22.32 -14.96
N LYS A 15 -6.74 -22.61 -15.83
CA LYS A 15 -5.69 -23.59 -15.57
C LYS A 15 -4.71 -23.16 -14.47
N GLN A 16 -4.73 -21.89 -14.08
CA GLN A 16 -3.90 -21.35 -12.99
C GLN A 16 -4.58 -21.45 -11.63
N ILE A 17 -5.89 -21.74 -11.59
CA ILE A 17 -6.63 -21.90 -10.32
C ILE A 17 -6.03 -23.08 -9.53
N GLY A 18 -5.77 -22.86 -8.25
CA GLY A 18 -5.14 -23.84 -7.35
C GLY A 18 -3.63 -24.02 -7.51
N LYS A 19 -2.98 -23.19 -8.34
CA LYS A 19 -1.52 -23.11 -8.40
C LYS A 19 -1.01 -22.00 -7.45
N SER A 20 0.32 -21.89 -7.33
CA SER A 20 1.00 -20.95 -6.41
C SER A 20 0.89 -19.48 -6.81
N TYR A 21 -0.11 -19.09 -7.59
CA TYR A 21 -0.28 -17.74 -8.08
C TYR A 21 -1.64 -17.16 -7.68
N PHE A 22 -1.60 -15.88 -7.34
CA PHE A 22 -2.80 -15.05 -7.24
C PHE A 22 -2.72 -13.96 -8.30
N GLY A 23 -3.80 -13.78 -9.07
CA GLY A 23 -3.92 -12.74 -10.07
C GLY A 23 -4.70 -11.56 -9.50
N PHE A 24 -4.16 -10.36 -9.68
CA PHE A 24 -4.82 -9.11 -9.33
C PHE A 24 -4.83 -8.17 -10.53
N ASP A 25 -5.77 -7.26 -10.58
CA ASP A 25 -5.62 -5.98 -11.27
C ASP A 25 -5.19 -4.91 -10.26
N CYS A 26 -4.99 -3.67 -10.74
CA CYS A 26 -4.45 -2.59 -9.92
C CYS A 26 -5.29 -2.33 -8.66
N VAL A 27 -6.60 -2.24 -8.75
CA VAL A 27 -7.47 -1.93 -7.60
C VAL A 27 -7.89 -3.20 -6.86
N ASN A 28 -7.92 -4.35 -7.53
CA ASN A 28 -8.25 -5.63 -6.89
C ASN A 28 -7.17 -6.09 -5.91
N LEU A 29 -5.93 -5.67 -6.07
CA LEU A 29 -4.89 -5.89 -5.06
C LEU A 29 -5.32 -5.31 -3.71
N THR A 30 -5.69 -4.04 -3.69
CA THR A 30 -6.16 -3.35 -2.47
C THR A 30 -7.48 -3.93 -1.96
N LYS A 31 -8.46 -4.12 -2.85
CA LYS A 31 -9.75 -4.71 -2.48
C LYS A 31 -9.57 -6.11 -1.91
N GLY A 32 -8.76 -6.95 -2.54
CA GLY A 32 -8.48 -8.31 -2.08
C GLY A 32 -7.93 -8.34 -0.65
N ILE A 33 -6.97 -7.48 -0.34
CA ILE A 33 -6.41 -7.34 1.02
C ILE A 33 -7.51 -6.91 2.00
N LEU A 34 -8.26 -5.87 1.67
CA LEU A 34 -9.35 -5.37 2.52
C LEU A 34 -10.52 -6.37 2.68
N TRP A 35 -10.71 -7.27 1.70
CA TRP A 35 -11.66 -8.38 1.76
C TRP A 35 -11.15 -9.60 2.54
N GLY A 36 -9.93 -9.52 3.10
CA GLY A 36 -9.32 -10.56 3.93
C GLY A 36 -8.44 -11.56 3.19
N TRP A 37 -7.94 -11.21 1.98
CA TRP A 37 -6.91 -12.01 1.32
C TRP A 37 -5.69 -12.17 2.24
N ASN A 38 -5.28 -13.40 2.48
CA ASN A 38 -4.16 -13.77 3.34
C ASN A 38 -3.17 -14.73 2.68
N GLY A 39 -3.29 -14.91 1.35
CA GLY A 39 -2.39 -15.77 0.59
C GLY A 39 -2.64 -17.27 0.79
N ASN A 40 -3.73 -17.68 1.42
CA ASN A 40 -4.03 -19.10 1.62
C ASN A 40 -4.36 -19.79 0.29
N GLN A 41 -3.42 -20.59 -0.22
CA GLN A 41 -3.55 -21.30 -1.49
C GLN A 41 -4.61 -22.42 -1.44
N ASN A 42 -5.03 -22.87 -0.25
CA ASN A 42 -6.05 -23.89 -0.06
C ASN A 42 -7.47 -23.30 0.08
N ALA A 43 -7.59 -21.97 0.11
CA ALA A 43 -8.87 -21.27 0.18
C ALA A 43 -9.21 -20.60 -1.16
N ALA A 44 -10.49 -20.62 -1.53
CA ALA A 44 -10.97 -19.84 -2.67
C ALA A 44 -10.57 -18.37 -2.50
N TYR A 45 -10.09 -17.77 -3.58
CA TYR A 45 -9.64 -16.37 -3.61
C TYR A 45 -8.59 -16.01 -2.52
N GLY A 46 -7.77 -16.98 -2.10
CA GLY A 46 -6.73 -16.74 -1.09
C GLY A 46 -7.27 -16.32 0.28
N GLY A 47 -8.50 -16.71 0.63
CA GLY A 47 -9.18 -16.33 1.86
C GLY A 47 -10.05 -15.07 1.77
N ALA A 48 -9.93 -14.27 0.70
CA ALA A 48 -10.78 -13.10 0.50
C ALA A 48 -12.26 -13.49 0.33
N LYS A 49 -13.14 -12.68 0.92
CA LYS A 49 -14.59 -12.78 0.75
C LYS A 49 -15.09 -11.53 0.02
N TYR A 50 -15.68 -11.72 -1.15
CA TYR A 50 -16.20 -10.64 -1.99
C TYR A 50 -17.03 -9.63 -1.19
N ALA A 51 -16.72 -8.34 -1.35
CA ALA A 51 -17.37 -7.21 -0.70
C ALA A 51 -17.41 -7.27 0.85
N ALA A 52 -16.51 -8.05 1.46
CA ALA A 52 -16.38 -8.10 2.93
C ALA A 52 -15.95 -6.73 3.51
N ASN A 53 -16.13 -6.59 4.81
CA ASN A 53 -15.71 -5.42 5.60
C ASN A 53 -16.27 -4.08 5.08
N GLY A 54 -17.41 -4.12 4.37
CA GLY A 54 -18.04 -2.93 3.81
C GLY A 54 -17.28 -2.31 2.62
N VAL A 55 -16.27 -3.00 2.08
CA VAL A 55 -15.47 -2.53 0.95
C VAL A 55 -16.17 -2.91 -0.36
N PRO A 56 -16.68 -1.93 -1.14
CA PRO A 56 -17.41 -2.22 -2.36
C PRO A 56 -16.49 -2.64 -3.51
N ASP A 57 -17.02 -3.40 -4.46
CA ASP A 57 -16.34 -3.71 -5.71
C ASP A 57 -16.48 -2.54 -6.69
N VAL A 58 -15.46 -1.71 -6.74
CA VAL A 58 -15.39 -0.51 -7.59
C VAL A 58 -14.12 -0.48 -8.42
N SER A 59 -14.13 0.31 -9.50
CA SER A 59 -12.95 0.61 -10.32
C SER A 59 -11.95 1.49 -9.55
N ALA A 60 -10.75 1.71 -10.11
CA ALA A 60 -9.77 2.64 -9.59
C ALA A 60 -10.35 4.06 -9.40
N ASP A 61 -11.13 4.54 -10.38
CA ASP A 61 -11.78 5.85 -10.32
C ASP A 61 -12.90 5.88 -9.26
N GLY A 62 -13.61 4.77 -9.10
CA GLY A 62 -14.60 4.61 -8.04
C GLY A 62 -13.97 4.54 -6.65
N MET A 63 -12.76 3.98 -6.55
CA MET A 63 -12.05 3.87 -5.26
C MET A 63 -11.58 5.23 -4.76
N ILE A 64 -10.95 6.06 -5.62
CA ILE A 64 -10.53 7.40 -5.19
C ILE A 64 -11.72 8.28 -4.81
N ALA A 65 -12.87 8.09 -5.46
CA ALA A 65 -14.10 8.82 -5.12
C ALA A 65 -14.68 8.48 -3.73
N LYS A 66 -14.25 7.36 -3.13
CA LYS A 66 -14.64 6.94 -1.77
C LYS A 66 -13.61 7.32 -0.71
N CYS A 67 -12.42 7.72 -1.11
CA CYS A 67 -11.38 8.14 -0.17
C CYS A 67 -11.75 9.43 0.58
N ARG A 68 -11.23 9.56 1.77
CA ARG A 68 -11.22 10.81 2.56
C ARG A 68 -9.93 11.58 2.27
N ASP A 69 -9.93 12.87 2.53
CA ASP A 69 -8.76 13.76 2.42
C ASP A 69 -8.08 13.69 1.04
N VAL A 70 -8.90 13.58 -0.02
CA VAL A 70 -8.38 13.46 -1.39
C VAL A 70 -7.65 14.74 -1.79
N SER A 71 -6.39 14.61 -2.21
CA SER A 71 -5.55 15.73 -2.60
C SER A 71 -4.70 15.42 -3.84
N ALA A 72 -4.28 16.47 -4.54
CA ALA A 72 -3.28 16.45 -5.61
C ALA A 72 -1.94 17.06 -5.17
N SER A 73 -1.78 17.39 -3.88
CA SER A 73 -0.60 18.00 -3.28
C SER A 73 -0.31 17.39 -1.92
N GLY A 74 0.77 17.78 -1.25
CA GLY A 74 1.12 17.25 0.06
C GLY A 74 1.71 15.83 0.02
N TRP A 75 2.35 15.49 -1.09
CA TRP A 75 2.94 14.17 -1.32
C TRP A 75 4.00 13.77 -0.30
N ASP A 76 4.64 14.75 0.32
CA ASP A 76 5.62 14.60 1.41
C ASP A 76 5.00 14.21 2.76
N LYS A 77 3.66 14.28 2.84
CA LYS A 77 2.88 13.97 4.06
C LYS A 77 2.05 12.69 3.94
N LEU A 78 2.29 11.90 2.91
CA LEU A 78 1.62 10.61 2.74
C LEU A 78 1.88 9.70 3.93
N VAL A 79 0.83 9.02 4.38
CA VAL A 79 0.95 7.96 5.38
C VAL A 79 0.72 6.58 4.74
N PRO A 80 1.41 5.53 5.20
CA PRO A 80 1.22 4.18 4.67
C PRO A 80 -0.26 3.76 4.70
N GLY A 81 -0.71 3.11 3.63
CA GLY A 81 -2.10 2.74 3.43
C GLY A 81 -2.92 3.75 2.63
N GLU A 82 -2.42 4.96 2.36
CA GLU A 82 -3.11 5.87 1.44
C GLU A 82 -3.14 5.30 0.02
N GLY A 83 -4.30 5.44 -0.61
CA GLY A 83 -4.48 5.13 -2.02
C GLY A 83 -3.84 6.18 -2.92
N LEU A 84 -3.17 5.71 -3.96
CA LEU A 84 -2.57 6.51 -5.01
C LEU A 84 -3.31 6.28 -6.30
N TRP A 85 -3.72 7.34 -6.97
CA TRP A 85 -4.59 7.27 -8.13
C TRP A 85 -4.07 8.10 -9.31
N MET A 86 -4.28 7.55 -10.49
CA MET A 86 -4.31 8.26 -11.76
C MET A 86 -5.45 7.67 -12.62
N PRO A 87 -5.93 8.34 -13.68
CA PRO A 87 -7.05 7.83 -14.48
C PRO A 87 -6.89 6.36 -14.86
N GLY A 88 -7.85 5.52 -14.41
CA GLY A 88 -7.87 4.08 -14.69
C GLY A 88 -6.80 3.24 -13.99
N HIS A 89 -6.03 3.79 -13.06
CA HIS A 89 -4.99 3.05 -12.36
C HIS A 89 -4.92 3.40 -10.86
N TRP A 90 -4.46 2.41 -10.08
CA TRP A 90 -4.42 2.46 -8.63
C TRP A 90 -3.17 1.81 -8.06
N GLY A 91 -2.64 2.40 -7.00
CA GLY A 91 -1.60 1.83 -6.13
C GLY A 91 -1.87 2.19 -4.67
N MET A 92 -1.04 1.70 -3.78
CA MET A 92 -1.10 2.00 -2.36
C MET A 92 0.27 2.46 -1.87
N TYR A 93 0.31 3.55 -1.15
CA TYR A 93 1.52 4.02 -0.50
C TYR A 93 1.92 3.09 0.65
N ILE A 94 3.17 2.69 0.70
CA ILE A 94 3.71 1.75 1.70
C ILE A 94 4.79 2.37 2.58
N GLY A 95 4.97 3.69 2.50
CA GLY A 95 6.02 4.39 3.24
C GLY A 95 7.29 4.61 2.42
N ASP A 96 8.20 5.38 2.96
CA ASP A 96 9.56 5.64 2.42
C ASP A 96 9.61 6.06 0.94
N GLY A 97 8.59 6.78 0.47
CA GLY A 97 8.49 7.19 -0.93
C GLY A 97 8.17 6.05 -1.90
N LEU A 98 7.68 4.92 -1.41
CA LEU A 98 7.36 3.73 -2.18
C LEU A 98 5.86 3.46 -2.24
N ALA A 99 5.45 2.81 -3.31
CA ALA A 99 4.09 2.32 -3.52
C ALA A 99 4.12 0.86 -3.94
N VAL A 100 3.06 0.12 -3.62
CA VAL A 100 2.76 -1.19 -4.22
C VAL A 100 1.64 -1.01 -5.23
N GLU A 101 1.80 -1.59 -6.41
CA GLU A 101 0.81 -1.56 -7.48
C GLU A 101 0.82 -2.89 -8.26
N CYS A 102 -0.29 -3.21 -8.90
CA CYS A 102 -0.35 -4.31 -9.86
C CYS A 102 -0.50 -3.70 -11.27
N THR A 103 0.49 -3.88 -12.11
CA THR A 103 0.57 -3.26 -13.43
C THR A 103 1.30 -4.15 -14.42
N PRO A 104 0.94 -4.10 -15.73
CA PRO A 104 1.70 -4.78 -16.77
C PRO A 104 2.93 -3.96 -17.24
N ILE A 105 3.09 -2.73 -16.73
CA ILE A 105 4.25 -1.89 -17.07
C ILE A 105 5.44 -2.37 -16.22
N TRP A 106 6.62 -2.43 -16.85
CA TRP A 106 7.86 -3.00 -16.30
C TRP A 106 7.69 -4.51 -16.10
N ASP A 107 7.55 -4.99 -14.89
CA ASP A 107 7.23 -6.41 -14.62
C ASP A 107 5.71 -6.60 -14.55
N ASN A 108 5.20 -7.58 -15.30
CA ASN A 108 3.76 -7.85 -15.30
C ASN A 108 3.32 -8.50 -13.99
N GLY A 109 2.73 -7.72 -13.09
CA GLY A 109 2.26 -8.23 -11.82
C GLY A 109 2.28 -7.19 -10.70
N VAL A 110 2.29 -7.70 -9.48
CA VAL A 110 2.44 -6.89 -8.26
C VAL A 110 3.90 -6.51 -8.10
N GLN A 111 4.16 -5.22 -7.96
CA GLN A 111 5.52 -4.69 -7.86
C GLN A 111 5.56 -3.45 -6.98
N ILE A 112 6.76 -3.14 -6.49
CA ILE A 112 7.05 -1.92 -5.74
C ILE A 112 7.62 -0.88 -6.68
N THR A 113 7.10 0.34 -6.60
CA THR A 113 7.52 1.48 -7.41
C THR A 113 7.78 2.70 -6.55
N GLY A 114 8.61 3.61 -7.02
CA GLY A 114 8.81 4.92 -6.39
C GLY A 114 7.62 5.84 -6.65
N VAL A 115 7.24 6.62 -5.65
CA VAL A 115 6.26 7.71 -5.80
C VAL A 115 6.98 8.93 -6.35
N GLY A 116 6.95 9.11 -7.67
CA GLY A 116 7.70 10.17 -8.38
C GLY A 116 7.31 11.59 -7.97
N ASN A 117 6.15 11.76 -7.34
CA ASN A 117 5.70 13.03 -6.77
C ASN A 117 6.54 13.46 -5.54
N ILE A 118 7.15 12.49 -4.83
CA ILE A 118 8.03 12.75 -3.68
C ILE A 118 9.48 12.93 -4.16
N GLY A 119 9.87 12.17 -5.18
CA GLY A 119 11.23 12.21 -5.73
C GLY A 119 11.64 10.88 -6.36
N VAL A 120 12.88 10.83 -6.84
CA VAL A 120 13.45 9.61 -7.40
C VAL A 120 13.89 8.69 -6.27
N LYS A 121 13.44 7.42 -6.33
CA LYS A 121 13.89 6.37 -5.41
C LYS A 121 14.82 5.42 -6.18
N GLY A 122 16.11 5.40 -5.81
CA GLY A 122 17.10 4.56 -6.47
C GLY A 122 16.73 3.07 -6.42
N GLY A 123 16.90 2.37 -7.55
CA GLY A 123 16.59 0.94 -7.66
C GLY A 123 15.11 0.62 -7.95
N TYR A 124 14.24 1.62 -8.04
CA TYR A 124 12.81 1.41 -8.34
C TYR A 124 12.40 2.17 -9.59
N ASN A 125 11.54 1.55 -10.39
CA ASN A 125 10.76 2.26 -11.39
C ASN A 125 9.87 3.28 -10.70
N SER A 126 9.61 4.43 -11.35
CA SER A 126 8.91 5.53 -10.70
C SER A 126 7.63 5.88 -11.44
N ARG A 127 6.58 6.15 -10.66
CA ARG A 127 5.29 6.60 -11.18
C ARG A 127 4.90 7.95 -10.59
N VAL A 128 4.42 8.85 -11.45
CA VAL A 128 3.83 10.12 -11.02
C VAL A 128 2.31 9.96 -10.95
N TRP A 129 1.76 10.08 -9.77
CA TRP A 129 0.35 9.95 -9.47
C TRP A 129 -0.38 11.29 -9.63
N LYS A 130 -1.70 11.26 -9.74
CA LYS A 130 -2.53 12.47 -9.91
C LYS A 130 -3.24 12.90 -8.63
N LYS A 131 -3.62 11.94 -7.80
CA LYS A 131 -4.26 12.15 -6.50
C LYS A 131 -3.83 11.06 -5.53
N HIS A 132 -3.96 11.37 -4.26
CA HIS A 132 -3.92 10.40 -3.17
C HIS A 132 -5.11 10.62 -2.24
N GLY A 133 -5.38 9.66 -1.36
CA GLY A 133 -6.45 9.78 -0.39
C GLY A 133 -6.50 8.60 0.57
N LYS A 134 -7.08 8.83 1.74
CA LYS A 134 -7.23 7.85 2.80
C LYS A 134 -8.44 6.94 2.54
N LEU A 135 -8.20 5.65 2.52
CA LEU A 135 -9.27 4.65 2.41
C LEU A 135 -10.12 4.65 3.70
N PRO A 136 -11.46 4.71 3.61
CA PRO A 136 -12.30 4.81 4.81
C PRO A 136 -12.35 3.54 5.65
N TRP A 137 -11.77 2.44 5.16
CA TRP A 137 -11.71 1.12 5.82
C TRP A 137 -10.36 0.84 6.47
N ILE A 138 -9.43 1.80 6.45
CA ILE A 138 -8.13 1.73 7.10
C ILE A 138 -8.13 2.74 8.25
N ASP A 139 -7.71 2.29 9.41
CA ASP A 139 -7.41 3.17 10.52
C ASP A 139 -6.00 3.74 10.34
N TYR A 140 -5.91 5.07 10.27
CA TYR A 140 -4.65 5.80 10.10
C TYR A 140 -4.26 6.39 11.46
N ASP A 141 -4.01 5.53 12.40
CA ASP A 141 -3.69 5.95 13.77
C ASP A 141 -2.24 6.46 13.84
N THR A 142 -2.07 7.73 13.46
CA THR A 142 -0.79 8.42 13.60
C THR A 142 -0.43 8.68 15.08
N GLU A 143 -1.43 8.78 15.96
CA GLU A 143 -1.18 9.01 17.39
C GLU A 143 -0.56 7.79 18.08
N THR A 144 -0.89 6.56 17.68
CA THR A 144 -0.31 5.35 18.30
C THR A 144 1.14 5.12 17.90
N VAL A 145 1.52 5.43 16.66
CA VAL A 145 2.91 5.31 16.20
C VAL A 145 3.76 6.38 16.88
N ASP A 146 3.33 7.63 16.89
CA ASP A 146 4.02 8.73 17.55
C ASP A 146 4.15 8.47 19.07
N LYS A 147 3.09 7.98 19.69
CA LYS A 147 3.10 7.61 21.11
C LYS A 147 4.05 6.45 21.41
N ALA A 148 4.04 5.40 20.59
CA ALA A 148 4.95 4.27 20.75
C ALA A 148 6.42 4.70 20.60
N VAL A 149 6.71 5.55 19.63
CA VAL A 149 8.04 6.14 19.42
C VAL A 149 8.45 7.01 20.61
N GLU A 150 7.57 7.87 21.12
CA GLU A 150 7.85 8.70 22.29
C GLU A 150 8.04 7.86 23.57
N ASP A 151 7.27 6.82 23.76
CA ASP A 151 7.44 5.90 24.89
C ASP A 151 8.73 5.08 24.76
N ALA A 152 9.13 4.68 23.55
CA ALA A 152 10.42 4.06 23.28
C ALA A 152 11.58 5.01 23.58
N LYS A 153 11.51 6.27 23.12
CA LYS A 153 12.52 7.31 23.44
C LYS A 153 12.69 7.50 24.94
N LYS A 154 11.57 7.61 25.68
CA LYS A 154 11.60 7.72 27.15
C LYS A 154 12.26 6.50 27.80
N THR A 155 11.93 5.30 27.34
CA THR A 155 12.45 4.05 27.86
C THR A 155 13.96 3.94 27.62
N ILE A 156 14.43 4.24 26.42
CA ILE A 156 15.85 4.21 26.05
C ILE A 156 16.61 5.25 26.87
N LYS A 157 16.09 6.46 26.97
CA LYS A 157 16.69 7.51 27.79
C LYS A 157 16.85 7.08 29.25
N ALA A 158 15.79 6.51 29.83
CA ALA A 158 15.77 6.10 31.23
C ALA A 158 16.71 4.92 31.49
N LYS A 159 16.75 3.92 30.61
CA LYS A 159 17.55 2.69 30.80
C LYS A 159 19.02 2.83 30.41
N ALA A 160 19.31 3.58 29.33
CA ALA A 160 20.66 3.74 28.80
C ALA A 160 21.35 5.05 29.26
N GLY A 161 20.65 5.92 29.98
CA GLY A 161 21.21 7.19 30.47
C GLY A 161 21.65 8.15 29.35
N LEU A 162 21.02 8.05 28.16
CA LEU A 162 21.43 8.85 27.01
C LEU A 162 20.97 10.30 27.13
N ALA A 163 21.81 11.21 26.63
CA ALA A 163 21.47 12.62 26.53
C ALA A 163 20.37 12.87 25.48
N ASP A 164 19.59 13.94 25.63
CA ASP A 164 18.51 14.30 24.71
C ASP A 164 19.00 14.50 23.26
N SER A 165 20.23 15.00 23.08
CA SER A 165 20.85 15.14 21.76
C SER A 165 21.08 13.78 21.08
N THR A 166 21.43 12.75 21.85
CA THR A 166 21.63 11.40 21.33
C THR A 166 20.28 10.76 20.95
N ILE A 167 19.26 10.95 21.77
CA ILE A 167 17.90 10.48 21.48
C ILE A 167 17.36 11.14 20.21
N LYS A 168 17.58 12.46 20.07
CA LYS A 168 17.20 13.19 18.87
C LYS A 168 17.94 12.66 17.64
N TYR A 169 19.26 12.42 17.73
CA TYR A 169 20.04 11.86 16.64
C TYR A 169 19.53 10.47 16.21
N LEU A 170 19.20 9.60 17.15
CA LEU A 170 18.63 8.27 16.85
C LEU A 170 17.27 8.36 16.19
N ALA A 171 16.43 9.32 16.58
CA ALA A 171 15.13 9.54 15.98
C ALA A 171 15.21 10.14 14.56
N ASP A 172 16.17 11.04 14.34
CA ASP A 172 16.40 11.69 13.05
C ASP A 172 17.25 10.81 12.09
N TYR A 173 17.79 9.68 12.57
CA TYR A 173 18.55 8.75 11.76
C TYR A 173 17.66 8.05 10.74
N LYS A 174 18.17 7.85 9.53
CA LYS A 174 17.42 7.30 8.38
C LYS A 174 16.62 6.02 8.68
N TYR A 175 17.04 5.25 9.69
CA TYR A 175 16.39 4.01 10.15
C TYR A 175 15.97 4.12 11.63
N GLY A 176 15.76 5.35 12.13
CA GLY A 176 15.43 5.61 13.52
C GLY A 176 14.17 4.90 14.00
N ASP A 177 13.15 4.83 13.15
CA ASP A 177 11.90 4.10 13.45
C ASP A 177 12.12 2.59 13.63
N ASP A 178 13.08 2.00 12.93
CA ASP A 178 13.41 0.58 13.05
C ASP A 178 14.29 0.30 14.28
N LEU A 179 15.08 1.29 14.72
CA LEU A 179 15.91 1.18 15.93
C LEU A 179 15.11 1.41 17.21
N LEU A 180 13.95 2.07 17.12
CA LEU A 180 13.11 2.41 18.27
C LEU A 180 11.91 1.47 18.46
N LYS A 181 11.73 0.49 17.58
CA LYS A 181 10.77 -0.62 17.70
C LYS A 181 11.41 -1.80 18.41
#